data_1ea398ab28307f6f59e8aacbeff99973
#
_entry.id   1ea398ab28307f6f59e8aacbeff99973
#
_cell.length_a   1.000
_cell.length_b   1.000
_cell.length_c   1.000
_cell.angle_alpha   90.00
_cell.angle_beta   90.00
_cell.angle_gamma   90.00
#
_symmetry.space_group_name_H-M   'P 1'
#
loop_
_entity.id
_entity.type
_entity.pdbx_description
1 polymer ?
#
loop_
_entity_poly.entity_id
_entity_poly.type
_entity_poly.pdbx_seq_one_letter_code
_entity_poly.pdbx_strand_id
1 'polypeptide(L)'
;MCNFAPLPSDDEANTELESGDVVKVQLGAHIDGYPAVLAHTVVVGASAQHPVTGRVADAVRAAQTASDVMIRLMKPGMLNHDIGKKVETAIKEFGVRPVANIQTNQFGKDEIDGKKKITVGDDASSRPDAQKLEENEVYGVDLCVTTSPEGKTKTDESHTAIYRKTNSTYLLKMATSRK
;
A
#
# COMPACT_ATOMS: atom_id res chain seq x y z
N MET A 1 -4.40 -4.53 12.21
CA MET A 1 -4.50 -3.06 12.16
C MET A 1 -3.25 -2.58 11.45
N CYS A 2 -3.34 -1.73 10.44
CA CYS A 2 -2.17 -1.18 9.78
C CYS A 2 -1.96 0.21 10.38
N ASN A 3 -1.09 0.32 11.36
CA ASN A 3 -0.72 1.60 11.91
C ASN A 3 0.57 2.05 11.23
N PHE A 4 0.54 3.21 10.60
CA PHE A 4 1.77 3.93 10.34
C PHE A 4 2.15 4.56 11.69
N ALA A 5 3.07 3.92 12.40
CA ALA A 5 3.70 4.59 13.52
C ALA A 5 4.70 5.60 12.94
N PRO A 6 4.50 6.90 13.16
CA PRO A 6 5.54 7.87 12.88
C PRO A 6 6.76 7.53 13.75
N LEU A 7 7.93 7.99 13.34
CA LEU A 7 9.07 8.01 14.25
C LEU A 7 8.61 8.69 15.55
N PRO A 8 8.75 8.05 16.71
CA PRO A 8 8.30 8.63 17.96
C PRO A 8 8.95 10.00 18.15
N SER A 9 8.17 10.99 18.53
CA SER A 9 8.72 12.21 19.13
C SER A 9 9.36 11.80 20.45
N ASP A 10 10.38 12.52 20.89
CA ASP A 10 11.17 12.20 22.08
C ASP A 10 10.36 11.99 23.38
N ASP A 11 9.08 12.35 23.38
CA ASP A 11 8.17 12.28 24.52
C ASP A 11 7.17 11.12 24.47
N GLU A 12 7.10 10.35 23.37
CA GLU A 12 6.19 9.21 23.28
C GLU A 12 6.91 7.91 23.66
N ALA A 13 6.28 7.14 24.51
CA ALA A 13 6.82 5.87 24.98
C ALA A 13 7.22 4.98 23.81
N ASN A 14 8.50 4.65 23.72
CA ASN A 14 9.01 3.69 22.76
C ASN A 14 8.27 2.37 22.92
N THR A 15 7.51 1.99 21.91
CA THR A 15 6.90 0.67 21.85
C THR A 15 7.93 -0.31 21.33
N GLU A 16 8.36 -1.24 22.17
CA GLU A 16 9.23 -2.33 21.74
C GLU A 16 8.41 -3.39 21.01
N LEU A 17 9.02 -3.97 19.98
CA LEU A 17 8.41 -5.06 19.22
C LEU A 17 8.50 -6.36 20.02
N GLU A 18 7.39 -7.05 20.15
CA GLU A 18 7.31 -8.35 20.83
C GLU A 18 7.21 -9.51 19.83
N SER A 19 7.55 -10.72 20.29
CA SER A 19 7.42 -11.93 19.48
C SER A 19 5.95 -12.17 19.12
N GLY A 20 5.68 -12.35 17.82
CA GLY A 20 4.34 -12.49 17.26
C GLY A 20 3.77 -11.21 16.64
N ASP A 21 4.41 -10.07 16.84
CA ASP A 21 3.98 -8.83 16.22
C ASP A 21 4.09 -8.88 14.69
N VAL A 22 3.08 -8.36 14.03
CA VAL A 22 3.03 -8.26 12.56
C VAL A 22 3.50 -6.87 12.15
N VAL A 23 4.70 -6.80 11.61
CA VAL A 23 5.36 -5.54 11.24
C VAL A 23 5.38 -5.39 9.73
N LYS A 24 4.93 -4.25 9.23
CA LYS A 24 5.06 -3.85 7.83
C LYS A 24 6.22 -2.88 7.70
N VAL A 25 7.20 -3.27 6.90
CA VAL A 25 8.38 -2.46 6.61
C VAL A 25 8.25 -1.95 5.20
N GLN A 26 8.31 -0.63 5.03
CA GLN A 26 8.35 0.01 3.72
C GLN A 26 9.64 0.80 3.58
N LEU A 27 10.34 0.56 2.47
CA LEU A 27 11.59 1.20 2.12
C LEU A 27 11.45 1.86 0.76
N GLY A 28 12.11 3.00 0.59
CA GLY A 28 12.14 3.69 -0.69
C GLY A 28 13.51 4.27 -0.97
N ALA A 29 13.87 4.27 -2.24
CA ALA A 29 15.04 4.98 -2.77
C ALA A 29 14.62 5.84 -3.96
N HIS A 30 15.34 6.94 -4.16
CA HIS A 30 15.11 7.85 -5.26
C HIS A 30 16.45 8.21 -5.90
N ILE A 31 16.61 7.88 -7.17
CA ILE A 31 17.86 8.13 -7.92
C ILE A 31 17.48 8.86 -9.21
N ASP A 32 18.04 10.03 -9.41
CA ASP A 32 17.83 10.87 -10.60
C ASP A 32 16.35 11.14 -10.96
N GLY A 33 15.50 11.19 -9.94
CA GLY A 33 14.06 11.36 -10.13
C GLY A 33 13.26 10.08 -10.31
N TYR A 34 13.91 8.91 -10.30
CA TYR A 34 13.22 7.63 -10.43
C TYR A 34 13.05 6.96 -9.08
N PRO A 35 11.81 6.77 -8.63
CA PRO A 35 11.53 6.13 -7.36
C PRO A 35 11.57 4.60 -7.47
N ALA A 36 12.05 3.96 -6.42
CA ALA A 36 11.90 2.53 -6.18
C ALA A 36 11.36 2.33 -4.76
N VAL A 37 10.25 1.66 -4.62
CA VAL A 37 9.59 1.42 -3.33
C VAL A 37 9.35 -0.07 -3.16
N LEU A 38 9.67 -0.57 -1.97
CA LEU A 38 9.44 -1.96 -1.58
C LEU A 38 8.73 -1.97 -0.22
N ALA A 39 7.71 -2.80 -0.10
CA ALA A 39 7.07 -3.08 1.19
C ALA A 39 7.04 -4.60 1.45
N HIS A 40 7.30 -4.99 2.68
CA HIS A 40 7.26 -6.37 3.11
C HIS A 40 6.67 -6.49 4.51
N THR A 41 5.93 -7.57 4.75
CA THR A 41 5.38 -7.88 6.06
C THR A 41 6.18 -8.99 6.70
N VAL A 42 6.65 -8.77 7.92
CA VAL A 42 7.37 -9.73 8.73
C VAL A 42 6.62 -9.98 10.03
N VAL A 43 6.80 -11.17 10.61
CA VAL A 43 6.31 -11.48 11.96
C VAL A 43 7.52 -11.65 12.86
N VAL A 44 7.56 -10.90 13.94
CA VAL A 44 8.68 -10.89 14.88
C VAL A 44 8.87 -12.29 15.49
N GLY A 45 10.09 -12.79 15.52
CA GLY A 45 10.41 -14.13 16.05
C GLY A 45 10.02 -15.29 15.14
N ALA A 46 9.42 -15.07 13.97
CA ALA A 46 9.10 -16.11 13.03
C ALA A 46 10.38 -16.72 12.41
N SER A 47 10.42 -18.03 12.32
CA SER A 47 11.54 -18.77 11.73
C SER A 47 11.06 -20.09 11.13
N ALA A 48 11.97 -20.85 10.49
CA ALA A 48 11.64 -22.18 9.98
C ALA A 48 11.21 -23.15 11.11
N GLN A 49 11.73 -22.95 12.33
CA GLN A 49 11.40 -23.75 13.52
C GLN A 49 10.09 -23.27 14.18
N HIS A 50 9.78 -21.99 14.04
CA HIS A 50 8.58 -21.35 14.58
C HIS A 50 7.84 -20.62 13.45
N PRO A 51 7.18 -21.35 12.54
CA PRO A 51 6.51 -20.76 11.40
C PRO A 51 5.25 -19.99 11.84
N VAL A 52 4.92 -18.94 11.10
CA VAL A 52 3.64 -18.25 11.25
C VAL A 52 2.50 -19.18 10.86
N THR A 53 1.45 -19.21 11.66
CA THR A 53 0.27 -20.06 11.42
C THR A 53 -1.03 -19.29 11.56
N GLY A 54 -2.16 -19.92 11.17
CA GLY A 54 -3.49 -19.34 11.30
C GLY A 54 -3.73 -18.13 10.40
N ARG A 55 -4.68 -17.28 10.79
CA ARG A 55 -5.14 -16.14 9.97
C ARG A 55 -4.06 -15.14 9.58
N VAL A 56 -3.00 -15.01 10.38
CA VAL A 56 -1.87 -14.15 10.04
C VAL A 56 -1.10 -14.73 8.87
N ALA A 57 -0.84 -16.03 8.89
CA ALA A 57 -0.17 -16.74 7.78
C ALA A 57 -0.98 -16.62 6.49
N ASP A 58 -2.31 -16.82 6.57
CA ASP A 58 -3.22 -16.70 5.43
C ASP A 58 -3.16 -15.28 4.83
N ALA A 59 -3.19 -14.25 5.66
CA ALA A 59 -3.11 -12.86 5.20
C ALA A 59 -1.75 -12.55 4.55
N VAL A 60 -0.64 -12.96 5.16
CA VAL A 60 0.70 -12.75 4.59
C VAL A 60 0.84 -13.49 3.25
N ARG A 61 0.37 -14.73 3.19
CA ARG A 61 0.42 -15.54 1.98
C ARG A 61 -0.48 -14.99 0.89
N ALA A 62 -1.68 -14.51 1.25
CA ALA A 62 -2.58 -13.85 0.32
C ALA A 62 -1.95 -12.61 -0.31
N ALA A 63 -1.30 -11.75 0.49
CA ALA A 63 -0.64 -10.55 -0.01
C ALA A 63 0.50 -10.89 -0.98
N GLN A 64 1.34 -11.88 -0.66
CA GLN A 64 2.41 -12.35 -1.53
C GLN A 64 1.86 -12.92 -2.84
N THR A 65 0.87 -13.81 -2.75
CA THR A 65 0.24 -14.42 -3.94
C THR A 65 -0.43 -13.36 -4.81
N ALA A 66 -1.11 -12.40 -4.21
CA ALA A 66 -1.75 -11.30 -4.92
C ALA A 66 -0.74 -10.43 -5.68
N SER A 67 0.39 -10.11 -5.06
CA SER A 67 1.49 -9.39 -5.69
C SER A 67 2.05 -10.17 -6.89
N ASP A 68 2.33 -11.45 -6.73
CA ASP A 68 2.81 -12.32 -7.80
C ASP A 68 1.82 -12.42 -8.97
N VAL A 69 0.53 -12.54 -8.67
CA VAL A 69 -0.53 -12.57 -9.68
C VAL A 69 -0.60 -11.23 -10.42
N MET A 70 -0.58 -10.12 -9.68
CA MET A 70 -0.61 -8.78 -10.27
C MET A 70 0.56 -8.57 -11.23
N ILE A 71 1.78 -8.83 -10.81
CA ILE A 71 2.99 -8.67 -11.65
C ILE A 71 2.88 -9.50 -12.93
N ARG A 72 2.37 -10.73 -12.85
CA ARG A 72 2.19 -11.59 -14.05
C ARG A 72 1.10 -11.12 -14.99
N LEU A 73 0.08 -10.42 -14.47
CA LEU A 73 -1.02 -9.88 -15.25
C LEU A 73 -0.71 -8.50 -15.87
N MET A 74 0.25 -7.77 -15.33
CA MET A 74 0.67 -6.47 -15.83
C MET A 74 1.45 -6.62 -17.12
N LYS A 75 0.70 -6.67 -18.22
CA LYS A 75 1.23 -6.78 -19.59
C LYS A 75 0.62 -5.69 -20.46
N PRO A 76 1.33 -5.21 -21.49
CA PRO A 76 0.78 -4.25 -22.43
C PRO A 76 -0.55 -4.73 -23.03
N GLY A 77 -1.51 -3.82 -23.12
CA GLY A 77 -2.86 -4.09 -23.60
C GLY A 77 -3.88 -4.56 -22.57
N MET A 78 -3.44 -4.98 -21.37
CA MET A 78 -4.35 -5.36 -20.28
C MET A 78 -5.04 -4.13 -19.67
N LEU A 79 -6.32 -4.27 -19.36
CA LEU A 79 -7.08 -3.24 -18.64
C LEU A 79 -6.77 -3.29 -17.13
N ASN A 80 -6.56 -2.13 -16.55
CA ASN A 80 -6.34 -1.97 -15.10
C ASN A 80 -7.45 -2.63 -14.25
N HIS A 81 -8.70 -2.49 -14.66
CA HIS A 81 -9.85 -3.09 -13.97
C HIS A 81 -9.85 -4.62 -14.02
N ASP A 82 -9.44 -5.21 -15.13
CA ASP A 82 -9.39 -6.68 -15.27
C ASP A 82 -8.28 -7.28 -14.41
N ILE A 83 -7.15 -6.58 -14.30
CA ILE A 83 -6.07 -6.95 -13.38
C ILE A 83 -6.60 -6.93 -11.95
N GLY A 84 -7.22 -5.83 -11.52
CA GLY A 84 -7.74 -5.66 -10.17
C GLY A 84 -8.73 -6.77 -9.78
N LYS A 85 -9.68 -7.09 -10.66
CA LYS A 85 -10.66 -8.18 -10.43
C LYS A 85 -10.02 -9.56 -10.26
N LYS A 86 -9.04 -9.90 -11.11
CA LYS A 86 -8.34 -11.19 -11.02
C LYS A 86 -7.52 -11.31 -9.75
N VAL A 87 -6.85 -10.23 -9.35
CA VAL A 87 -6.10 -10.18 -8.09
C VAL A 87 -7.03 -10.29 -6.89
N GLU A 88 -8.17 -9.60 -6.90
CA GLU A 88 -9.18 -9.71 -5.85
C GLU A 88 -9.70 -11.15 -5.70
N THR A 89 -9.96 -11.84 -6.81
CA THR A 89 -10.37 -13.25 -6.78
C THR A 89 -9.30 -14.10 -6.09
N ALA A 90 -8.03 -13.92 -6.42
CA ALA A 90 -6.93 -14.66 -5.78
C ALA A 90 -6.82 -14.38 -4.27
N ILE A 91 -7.07 -13.14 -3.83
CA ILE A 91 -7.07 -12.77 -2.41
C ILE A 91 -8.21 -13.48 -1.65
N LYS A 92 -9.41 -13.52 -2.25
CA LYS A 92 -10.59 -14.11 -1.62
C LYS A 92 -10.46 -15.61 -1.33
N GLU A 93 -9.67 -16.35 -2.11
CA GLU A 93 -9.39 -17.78 -1.88
C GLU A 93 -8.69 -18.05 -0.53
N PHE A 94 -8.02 -17.07 0.05
CA PHE A 94 -7.41 -17.14 1.38
C PHE A 94 -8.35 -16.72 2.52
N GLY A 95 -9.63 -16.46 2.24
CA GLY A 95 -10.59 -15.99 3.25
C GLY A 95 -10.31 -14.59 3.80
N VAL A 96 -9.51 -13.80 3.09
CA VAL A 96 -9.19 -12.41 3.42
C VAL A 96 -9.71 -11.45 2.34
N ARG A 97 -9.64 -10.16 2.60
CA ARG A 97 -10.12 -9.13 1.66
C ARG A 97 -9.03 -8.11 1.34
N PRO A 98 -9.03 -7.52 0.14
CA PRO A 98 -8.20 -6.35 -0.13
C PRO A 98 -8.66 -5.19 0.75
N VAL A 99 -7.71 -4.35 1.14
CA VAL A 99 -7.99 -3.07 1.80
C VAL A 99 -8.39 -2.06 0.74
N ALA A 100 -9.55 -1.42 0.94
CA ALA A 100 -10.04 -0.39 0.04
C ALA A 100 -9.08 0.81 -0.04
N ASN A 101 -9.11 1.52 -1.16
CA ASN A 101 -8.34 2.74 -1.42
C ASN A 101 -6.81 2.57 -1.52
N ILE A 102 -6.28 1.34 -1.50
CA ILE A 102 -4.89 1.08 -1.83
C ILE A 102 -4.75 1.00 -3.35
N GLN A 103 -3.80 1.73 -3.90
CA GLN A 103 -3.61 1.88 -5.34
C GLN A 103 -2.19 1.53 -5.74
N THR A 104 -2.05 0.65 -6.72
CA THR A 104 -0.82 0.48 -7.50
C THR A 104 -0.76 1.62 -8.49
N ASN A 105 0.27 2.45 -8.40
CA ASN A 105 0.42 3.67 -9.19
C ASN A 105 1.49 3.52 -10.28
N GLN A 106 1.26 4.16 -11.40
CA GLN A 106 2.30 4.37 -12.40
C GLN A 106 3.36 5.33 -11.83
N PHE A 107 4.63 5.01 -12.05
CA PHE A 107 5.77 5.83 -11.68
C PHE A 107 6.38 6.49 -12.92
N GLY A 108 6.77 7.74 -12.77
CA GLY A 108 7.55 8.48 -13.73
C GLY A 108 8.75 9.15 -13.08
N LYS A 109 9.49 9.92 -13.87
CA LYS A 109 10.55 10.76 -13.33
C LYS A 109 9.92 11.85 -12.46
N ASP A 110 10.34 11.93 -11.21
CA ASP A 110 9.82 12.85 -10.18
C ASP A 110 8.30 12.69 -9.88
N GLU A 111 7.70 11.55 -10.27
CA GLU A 111 6.28 11.27 -10.10
C GLU A 111 6.08 9.86 -9.52
N ILE A 112 5.39 9.76 -8.38
CA ILE A 112 5.06 8.51 -7.69
C ILE A 112 3.56 8.19 -7.68
N ASP A 113 2.74 9.08 -8.21
CA ASP A 113 1.28 8.98 -8.27
C ASP A 113 0.74 9.35 -9.65
N GLY A 114 1.34 8.74 -10.67
CA GLY A 114 1.00 8.94 -12.07
C GLY A 114 -0.47 8.68 -12.39
N LYS A 115 -0.84 9.01 -13.61
CA LYS A 115 -2.25 9.01 -14.05
C LYS A 115 -2.88 7.63 -14.10
N LYS A 116 -2.08 6.60 -14.46
CA LYS A 116 -2.60 5.22 -14.55
C LYS A 116 -2.49 4.53 -13.19
N LYS A 117 -3.61 3.97 -12.76
CA LYS A 117 -3.74 3.33 -11.44
C LYS A 117 -4.46 2.00 -11.57
N ILE A 118 -4.08 1.06 -10.71
CA ILE A 118 -4.76 -0.22 -10.55
C ILE A 118 -5.25 -0.30 -9.11
N THR A 119 -6.54 -0.53 -8.94
CA THR A 119 -7.16 -0.76 -7.62
C THR A 119 -7.61 -2.21 -7.51
N VAL A 120 -7.52 -2.76 -6.31
CA VAL A 120 -8.03 -4.09 -5.98
C VAL A 120 -9.15 -3.93 -4.97
N GLY A 121 -10.31 -4.52 -5.27
CA GLY A 121 -11.52 -4.39 -4.46
C GLY A 121 -12.61 -3.52 -5.11
N ASP A 122 -13.83 -3.67 -4.61
CA ASP A 122 -15.05 -3.12 -5.23
C ASP A 122 -15.46 -1.73 -4.70
N ASP A 123 -14.53 -0.89 -4.27
CA ASP A 123 -14.91 0.47 -3.88
C ASP A 123 -15.11 1.36 -5.12
N ALA A 124 -16.37 1.55 -5.50
CA ALA A 124 -16.74 2.37 -6.65
C ALA A 124 -16.32 3.84 -6.50
N SER A 125 -16.15 4.33 -5.28
CA SER A 125 -15.81 5.74 -5.01
C SER A 125 -14.35 6.08 -5.32
N SER A 126 -13.47 5.08 -5.32
CA SER A 126 -12.03 5.24 -5.57
C SER A 126 -11.56 4.56 -6.86
N ARG A 127 -12.50 4.10 -7.69
CA ARG A 127 -12.18 3.38 -8.91
C ARG A 127 -11.58 4.32 -9.96
N PRO A 128 -10.35 4.09 -10.42
CA PRO A 128 -9.76 4.91 -11.48
C PRO A 128 -10.47 4.67 -12.81
N ASP A 129 -10.27 5.56 -13.77
CA ASP A 129 -10.75 5.38 -15.13
C ASP A 129 -10.19 4.10 -15.76
N ALA A 130 -10.97 3.50 -16.69
CA ALA A 130 -10.55 2.33 -17.41
C ALA A 130 -9.43 2.68 -18.37
N GLN A 131 -8.23 2.13 -18.15
CA GLN A 131 -7.05 2.40 -18.95
C GLN A 131 -6.30 1.10 -19.25
N LYS A 132 -5.72 1.02 -20.45
CA LYS A 132 -4.83 -0.08 -20.82
C LYS A 132 -3.40 0.24 -20.40
N LEU A 133 -2.69 -0.78 -19.94
CA LEU A 133 -1.26 -0.70 -19.73
C LEU A 133 -0.54 -0.65 -21.09
N GLU A 134 0.55 0.09 -21.16
CA GLU A 134 1.37 0.25 -22.36
C GLU A 134 2.81 -0.23 -22.12
N GLU A 135 3.57 -0.34 -23.19
CA GLU A 135 4.98 -0.71 -23.09
C GLU A 135 5.79 0.41 -22.45
N ASN A 136 6.86 0.03 -21.75
CA ASN A 136 7.80 0.94 -21.07
C ASN A 136 7.18 1.75 -19.91
N GLU A 137 6.04 1.35 -19.39
CA GLU A 137 5.48 1.90 -18.15
C GLU A 137 6.05 1.20 -16.93
N VAL A 138 6.30 1.95 -15.88
CA VAL A 138 6.78 1.46 -14.58
C VAL A 138 5.69 1.66 -13.54
N TYR A 139 5.47 0.67 -12.70
CA TYR A 139 4.45 0.70 -11.65
C TYR A 139 5.03 0.34 -10.29
N GLY A 140 4.65 1.08 -9.27
CA GLY A 140 4.84 0.69 -7.88
C GLY A 140 3.67 -0.18 -7.43
N VAL A 141 3.89 -1.50 -7.38
CA VAL A 141 2.84 -2.42 -6.92
C VAL A 141 2.61 -2.22 -5.42
N ASP A 142 1.40 -1.79 -5.08
CA ASP A 142 0.96 -1.63 -3.70
C ASP A 142 -0.32 -2.41 -3.46
N LEU A 143 -0.25 -3.35 -2.51
CA LEU A 143 -1.34 -4.24 -2.13
C LEU A 143 -1.38 -4.38 -0.62
N CYS A 144 -2.55 -4.22 -0.07
CA CYS A 144 -2.79 -4.49 1.34
C CYS A 144 -4.02 -5.40 1.48
N VAL A 145 -3.91 -6.39 2.35
CA VAL A 145 -5.01 -7.30 2.67
C VAL A 145 -5.38 -7.20 4.14
N THR A 146 -6.62 -7.54 4.46
CA THR A 146 -7.12 -7.52 5.83
C THR A 146 -7.96 -8.75 6.11
N THR A 147 -7.91 -9.20 7.35
CA THR A 147 -8.79 -10.23 7.88
C THR A 147 -10.15 -9.67 8.32
N SER A 148 -10.32 -8.35 8.29
CA SER A 148 -11.60 -7.70 8.60
C SER A 148 -12.62 -7.96 7.49
N PRO A 149 -13.87 -8.26 7.84
CA PRO A 149 -14.93 -8.50 6.85
C PRO A 149 -15.30 -7.23 6.05
N GLU A 150 -14.99 -6.04 6.57
CA GLU A 150 -15.34 -4.78 5.91
C GLU A 150 -14.37 -4.38 4.80
N GLY A 151 -13.10 -4.81 4.87
CA GLY A 151 -12.07 -4.40 3.91
C GLY A 151 -11.74 -2.90 3.91
N LYS A 152 -12.16 -2.17 4.93
CA LYS A 152 -12.02 -0.71 5.00
C LYS A 152 -10.98 -0.28 6.02
N THR A 153 -10.32 0.84 5.73
CA THR A 153 -9.49 1.55 6.70
C THR A 153 -10.37 2.36 7.66
N LYS A 154 -9.92 2.49 8.90
CA LYS A 154 -10.55 3.40 9.89
C LYS A 154 -9.57 4.51 10.20
N THR A 155 -10.08 5.72 10.32
CA THR A 155 -9.29 6.85 10.81
C THR A 155 -9.14 6.71 12.32
N ASP A 156 -7.92 6.87 12.79
CA ASP A 156 -7.61 6.94 14.22
C ASP A 156 -7.63 8.41 14.68
N GLU A 157 -7.81 8.63 15.98
CA GLU A 157 -7.79 9.97 16.59
C GLU A 157 -6.36 10.51 16.79
N SER A 158 -5.35 9.69 16.52
CA SER A 158 -3.95 10.08 16.63
C SER A 158 -3.56 11.16 15.60
N HIS A 159 -2.67 12.06 16.00
CA HIS A 159 -2.17 13.10 15.11
C HIS A 159 -1.37 12.50 13.96
N THR A 160 -1.62 13.01 12.74
CA THR A 160 -0.79 12.67 11.57
C THR A 160 0.59 13.29 11.72
N ALA A 161 1.63 12.47 11.68
CA ALA A 161 3.02 12.91 11.73
C ALA A 161 3.76 12.74 10.38
N ILE A 162 3.12 12.09 9.40
CA ILE A 162 3.71 11.88 8.07
C ILE A 162 3.07 12.85 7.08
N TYR A 163 3.89 13.67 6.45
CA TYR A 163 3.47 14.68 5.48
C TYR A 163 4.21 14.51 4.17
N ARG A 164 3.51 14.79 3.08
CA ARG A 164 4.10 14.84 1.73
C ARG A 164 3.98 16.25 1.17
N LYS A 165 5.07 16.78 0.62
CA LYS A 165 5.04 18.02 -0.14
C LYS A 165 4.20 17.80 -1.41
N THR A 166 3.24 18.69 -1.66
CA THR A 166 2.46 18.73 -2.89
C THR A 166 2.82 19.95 -3.73
N ASN A 167 2.43 19.94 -5.00
CA ASN A 167 2.58 21.11 -5.88
C ASN A 167 1.46 22.14 -5.69
N SER A 168 0.54 21.89 -4.76
CA SER A 168 -0.55 22.84 -4.47
C SER A 168 0.00 24.05 -3.73
N THR A 169 -0.24 25.22 -4.28
CA THR A 169 0.06 26.50 -3.65
C THR A 169 -1.23 27.24 -3.33
N TYR A 170 -1.32 27.84 -2.16
CA TYR A 170 -2.43 28.67 -1.77
C TYR A 170 -1.92 29.90 -0.98
N LEU A 171 -2.66 31.01 -1.10
CA LEU A 171 -2.34 32.21 -0.37
C LEU A 171 -2.86 32.10 1.07
N LEU A 172 -1.94 32.16 2.02
CA LEU A 172 -2.28 32.21 3.43
C LEU A 172 -3.00 33.52 3.76
N LYS A 173 -4.14 33.43 4.46
CA LYS A 173 -5.00 34.61 4.76
C LYS A 173 -4.32 35.56 5.74
N MET A 174 -3.59 35.05 6.74
CA MET A 174 -2.94 35.87 7.77
C MET A 174 -1.55 36.34 7.35
N ALA A 175 -1.25 37.62 7.55
CA ALA A 175 0.03 38.21 7.19
C ALA A 175 1.23 37.55 7.93
N THR A 176 1.03 37.12 9.18
CA THR A 176 2.01 36.41 9.99
C THR A 176 2.36 35.03 9.46
N SER A 177 1.46 34.40 8.72
CA SER A 177 1.64 33.07 8.12
C SER A 177 2.28 33.11 6.72
N ARG A 178 2.55 34.33 6.18
CA ARG A 178 3.16 34.53 4.86
C ARG A 178 4.67 34.76 4.89
N LYS A 179 5.29 34.66 6.08
CA LYS A 179 6.74 34.84 6.26
C LYS A 179 7.50 33.59 5.88
#